data_21a5e0a3df2c1d5e787e30791cbcbe5b
#
_entry.id   21a5e0a3df2c1d5e787e30791cbcbe5b
#
_cell.length_a   1.000
_cell.length_b   1.000
_cell.length_c   1.000
_cell.angle_alpha   90.00
_cell.angle_beta   90.00
_cell.angle_gamma   90.00
#
_symmetry.space_group_name_H-M   'P 1'
#
loop_
_entity.id
_entity.type
_entity.pdbx_description
1 polymer ?
#
loop_
_entity_poly.entity_id
_entity_poly.type
_entity_poly.pdbx_seq_one_letter_code
_entity_poly.pdbx_strand_id
1 'polypeptide(L)'
;MKRKQLRFGKGFRVHFGNRRGNAAELVIEPGGREGGPSNRHAGADQWLFVVDGIGRARVNGKPYPLRPGCLMLIEAGDIHEIVNSGSTPLKTLNIYTPPGYSRDGEPLPRARR
;
A
#
# COMPACT_ATOMS: atom_id res chain seq x y z
N MET A 1 -8.03 17.84 14.06
CA MET A 1 -8.43 17.21 12.80
C MET A 1 -7.38 17.52 11.75
N LYS A 2 -7.09 16.54 10.88
CA LYS A 2 -6.11 16.72 9.79
C LYS A 2 -6.81 16.39 8.48
N ARG A 3 -6.52 17.17 7.44
CA ARG A 3 -7.08 16.90 6.11
C ARG A 3 -6.08 17.31 5.04
N LYS A 4 -6.16 16.64 3.88
CA LYS A 4 -5.27 16.89 2.78
C LYS A 4 -5.91 16.46 1.47
N GLN A 5 -5.72 17.24 0.42
CA GLN A 5 -6.10 16.86 -0.94
C GLN A 5 -4.96 16.03 -1.52
N LEU A 6 -5.22 14.76 -1.78
CA LEU A 6 -4.19 13.87 -2.31
C LEU A 6 -4.10 14.04 -3.83
N ARG A 7 -2.89 13.97 -4.37
CA ARG A 7 -2.64 14.17 -5.79
C ARG A 7 -2.31 12.87 -6.54
N PHE A 8 -1.99 11.82 -5.80
CA PHE A 8 -1.63 10.52 -6.38
C PHE A 8 -0.52 10.63 -7.42
N GLY A 9 0.54 11.36 -7.05
CA GLY A 9 1.75 11.41 -7.86
C GLY A 9 2.57 10.14 -7.70
N LYS A 10 3.51 9.94 -8.61
CA LYS A 10 4.34 8.74 -8.68
C LYS A 10 5.06 8.45 -7.36
N GLY A 11 5.09 7.19 -6.98
CA GLY A 11 5.88 6.71 -5.86
C GLY A 11 5.09 6.47 -4.58
N PHE A 12 5.81 6.25 -3.50
CA PHE A 12 5.25 6.01 -2.18
C PHE A 12 5.41 7.27 -1.33
N ARG A 13 4.32 7.71 -0.72
CA ARG A 13 4.34 8.93 0.08
C ARG A 13 3.43 8.82 1.29
N VAL A 14 4.04 8.89 2.46
CA VAL A 14 3.30 8.89 3.73
C VAL A 14 2.77 10.31 3.98
N HIS A 15 1.52 10.43 4.30
CA HIS A 15 0.90 11.74 4.52
C HIS A 15 0.76 12.08 6.00
N PHE A 16 -0.14 11.43 6.70
CA PHE A 16 -0.32 11.71 8.11
C PHE A 16 -0.99 10.51 8.80
N GLY A 17 -1.08 10.65 10.10
CA GLY A 17 -1.76 9.66 10.92
C GLY A 17 -1.65 10.05 12.38
N ASN A 18 -1.88 9.07 13.22
CA ASN A 18 -1.72 9.19 14.66
C ASN A 18 -1.18 7.86 15.18
N ARG A 19 -1.18 7.65 16.50
CA ARG A 19 -0.62 6.43 17.06
C ARG A 19 -1.41 5.16 16.72
N ARG A 20 -2.61 5.29 16.15
CA ARG A 20 -3.45 4.13 15.78
C ARG A 20 -3.29 3.71 14.34
N GLY A 21 -2.86 4.61 13.48
CA GLY A 21 -2.68 4.30 12.07
C GLY A 21 -2.16 5.48 11.29
N ASN A 22 -1.67 5.22 10.08
CA ASN A 22 -1.29 6.30 9.17
C ASN A 22 -1.66 5.97 7.73
N ALA A 23 -1.73 7.02 6.92
CA ALA A 23 -2.16 6.94 5.54
C ALA A 23 -1.01 7.25 4.59
N ALA A 24 -0.95 6.52 3.48
CA ALA A 24 0.04 6.73 2.44
C ALA A 24 -0.57 6.52 1.06
N GLU A 25 -0.07 7.29 0.09
CA GLU A 25 -0.33 7.03 -1.31
C GLU A 25 0.73 6.08 -1.84
N LEU A 26 0.32 5.13 -2.66
CA LEU A 26 1.25 4.30 -3.41
C LEU A 26 0.79 4.29 -4.85
N VAL A 27 1.62 4.85 -5.73
CA VAL A 27 1.32 4.94 -7.16
C VAL A 27 2.44 4.22 -7.91
N ILE A 28 2.06 3.19 -8.65
CA ILE A 28 2.99 2.33 -9.37
C ILE A 28 2.83 2.57 -10.87
N GLU A 29 3.93 2.90 -11.54
CA GLU A 29 3.93 3.12 -12.98
C GLU A 29 3.73 1.81 -13.73
N PRO A 30 3.24 1.86 -15.00
CA PRO A 30 3.06 0.65 -15.79
C PRO A 30 4.32 -0.21 -15.82
N GLY A 31 4.15 -1.50 -15.57
CA GLY A 31 5.27 -2.45 -15.50
C GLY A 31 6.01 -2.46 -14.19
N GLY A 32 5.69 -1.53 -13.28
CA GLY A 32 6.33 -1.46 -11.97
C GLY A 32 5.70 -2.39 -10.95
N ARG A 33 6.37 -2.50 -9.81
CA ARG A 33 5.90 -3.33 -8.70
C ARG A 33 6.36 -2.78 -7.37
N GLU A 34 5.65 -3.16 -6.31
CA GLU A 34 6.01 -2.87 -4.94
C GLU A 34 5.91 -4.14 -4.12
N GLY A 35 6.85 -4.32 -3.17
CA GLY A 35 6.93 -5.53 -2.40
C GLY A 35 7.63 -6.63 -3.17
N GLY A 36 7.43 -7.86 -2.75
CA GLY A 36 8.04 -9.02 -3.38
C GLY A 36 7.72 -10.27 -2.59
N PRO A 37 8.28 -11.41 -3.03
CA PRO A 37 7.96 -12.69 -2.39
C PRO A 37 8.27 -12.76 -0.90
N SER A 38 9.15 -11.89 -0.42
CA SER A 38 9.54 -11.87 1.00
C SER A 38 8.98 -10.68 1.76
N ASN A 39 8.25 -9.79 1.08
CA ASN A 39 7.79 -8.56 1.72
C ASN A 39 6.58 -8.78 2.61
N ARG A 40 6.70 -8.34 3.86
CA ARG A 40 5.61 -8.43 4.82
C ARG A 40 5.68 -7.29 5.81
N HIS A 41 4.53 -6.88 6.32
CA HIS A 41 4.42 -5.92 7.41
C HIS A 41 4.11 -6.70 8.68
N ALA A 42 5.14 -7.22 9.33
CA ALA A 42 4.96 -8.17 10.42
C ALA A 42 4.18 -7.62 11.61
N GLY A 43 4.17 -6.30 11.79
CA GLY A 43 3.48 -5.68 12.92
C GLY A 43 2.33 -4.76 12.54
N ALA A 44 1.96 -4.67 11.28
CA ALA A 44 0.90 -3.76 10.85
C ALA A 44 0.02 -4.40 9.77
N ASP A 45 -1.28 -4.16 9.86
CA ASP A 45 -2.22 -4.47 8.79
C ASP A 45 -2.20 -3.33 7.78
N GLN A 46 -2.39 -3.65 6.51
CA GLN A 46 -2.45 -2.68 5.44
C GLN A 46 -3.79 -2.78 4.73
N TRP A 47 -4.55 -1.68 4.80
CA TRP A 47 -5.79 -1.55 4.04
C TRP A 47 -5.44 -0.83 2.75
N LEU A 48 -5.65 -1.47 1.62
CA LEU A 48 -5.34 -0.91 0.31
C LEU A 48 -6.61 -0.70 -0.48
N PHE A 49 -6.80 0.51 -0.99
CA PHE A 49 -7.93 0.84 -1.84
C PHE A 49 -7.44 1.33 -3.20
N VAL A 50 -7.91 0.71 -4.27
CA VAL A 50 -7.55 1.10 -5.63
C VAL A 50 -8.42 2.28 -6.06
N VAL A 51 -7.77 3.41 -6.32
CA VAL A 51 -8.44 4.65 -6.76
C VAL A 51 -8.57 4.66 -8.27
N ASP A 52 -7.50 4.26 -8.97
CA ASP A 52 -7.47 4.27 -10.43
C ASP A 52 -6.41 3.29 -10.93
N GLY A 53 -6.57 2.83 -12.16
CA GLY A 53 -5.63 1.91 -12.77
C GLY A 53 -6.00 0.44 -12.56
N ILE A 54 -5.22 -0.42 -13.20
CA ILE A 54 -5.43 -1.87 -13.17
C ILE A 54 -4.13 -2.54 -12.75
N GLY A 55 -4.24 -3.53 -11.89
CA GLY A 55 -3.06 -4.24 -11.44
C GLY A 55 -3.40 -5.62 -10.93
N ARG A 56 -2.43 -6.19 -10.23
CA ARG A 56 -2.55 -7.50 -9.63
C ARG A 56 -1.83 -7.50 -8.29
N ALA A 57 -2.46 -8.07 -7.29
CA ALA A 57 -1.82 -8.34 -6.02
C ALA A 57 -1.54 -9.82 -5.91
N ARG A 58 -0.36 -10.17 -5.44
CA ARG A 58 -0.06 -11.54 -5.05
C ARG A 58 0.08 -11.55 -3.54
N VAL A 59 -0.77 -12.31 -2.86
CA VAL A 59 -0.76 -12.38 -1.41
C VAL A 59 -0.67 -13.84 -1.00
N ASN A 60 0.39 -14.16 -0.26
CA ASN A 60 0.68 -15.54 0.17
C ASN A 60 0.66 -16.49 -1.02
N GLY A 61 1.23 -16.06 -2.15
CA GLY A 61 1.36 -16.86 -3.35
C GLY A 61 0.13 -16.90 -4.25
N LYS A 62 -0.97 -16.25 -3.85
CA LYS A 62 -2.19 -16.25 -4.66
C LYS A 62 -2.40 -14.92 -5.37
N PRO A 63 -2.78 -14.94 -6.65
CA PRO A 63 -3.03 -13.71 -7.39
C PRO A 63 -4.46 -13.20 -7.20
N TYR A 64 -4.60 -11.87 -7.14
CA TYR A 64 -5.89 -11.20 -7.04
C TYR A 64 -5.89 -10.01 -7.99
N PRO A 65 -6.90 -9.87 -8.86
CA PRO A 65 -6.97 -8.72 -9.76
C PRO A 65 -7.30 -7.46 -8.99
N LEU A 66 -6.70 -6.35 -9.43
CA LEU A 66 -6.96 -5.03 -8.85
C LEU A 66 -7.55 -4.13 -9.92
N ARG A 67 -8.65 -3.46 -9.59
CA ARG A 67 -9.27 -2.46 -10.44
C ARG A 67 -9.89 -1.38 -9.55
N PRO A 68 -10.26 -0.21 -10.13
CA PRO A 68 -10.83 0.86 -9.32
C PRO A 68 -11.98 0.39 -8.44
N GLY A 69 -11.95 0.77 -7.17
CA GLY A 69 -12.96 0.38 -6.19
C GLY A 69 -12.60 -0.88 -5.39
N CYS A 70 -11.53 -1.58 -5.76
CA CYS A 70 -11.12 -2.77 -5.00
C CYS A 70 -10.57 -2.36 -3.63
N LEU A 71 -11.06 -3.00 -2.58
CA LEU A 71 -10.56 -2.83 -1.23
C LEU A 71 -9.97 -4.14 -0.76
N MET A 72 -8.75 -4.09 -0.22
CA MET A 72 -8.02 -5.28 0.21
C MET A 72 -7.45 -5.04 1.60
N LEU A 73 -7.56 -6.04 2.46
CA LEU A 73 -6.86 -6.02 3.76
C LEU A 73 -5.72 -7.04 3.69
N ILE A 74 -4.51 -6.52 3.73
CA ILE A 74 -3.30 -7.32 3.81
C ILE A 74 -2.92 -7.36 5.29
N GLU A 75 -3.04 -8.52 5.90
CA GLU A 75 -2.86 -8.64 7.34
C GLU A 75 -1.39 -8.76 7.72
N ALA A 76 -1.10 -8.37 8.95
CA ALA A 76 0.26 -8.46 9.47
C ALA A 76 0.81 -9.87 9.25
N GLY A 77 1.99 -9.97 8.68
CA GLY A 77 2.63 -11.25 8.36
C GLY A 77 2.34 -11.79 6.98
N ASP A 78 1.34 -11.29 6.27
CA ASP A 78 1.10 -11.70 4.89
C ASP A 78 2.25 -11.29 3.99
N ILE A 79 2.68 -12.20 3.13
CA ILE A 79 3.69 -11.91 2.13
C ILE A 79 2.96 -11.37 0.90
N HIS A 80 3.35 -10.19 0.42
CA HIS A 80 2.59 -9.57 -0.66
C HIS A 80 3.46 -8.82 -1.67
N GLU A 81 2.93 -8.72 -2.88
CA GLU A 81 3.52 -7.97 -3.98
C GLU A 81 2.38 -7.34 -4.78
N ILE A 82 2.54 -6.07 -5.14
CA ILE A 82 1.57 -5.35 -5.98
C ILE A 82 2.24 -5.03 -7.30
N VAL A 83 1.59 -5.37 -8.40
CA VAL A 83 2.13 -5.18 -9.74
C VAL A 83 1.15 -4.35 -10.57
N ASN A 84 1.66 -3.36 -11.28
CA ASN A 84 0.85 -2.65 -12.27
C ASN A 84 0.91 -3.42 -13.58
N SER A 85 -0.19 -4.09 -13.91
CA SER A 85 -0.30 -4.87 -15.15
C SER A 85 -1.05 -4.10 -16.24
N GLY A 86 -1.39 -2.84 -15.98
CA GLY A 86 -2.11 -2.01 -16.93
C GLY A 86 -1.20 -1.07 -17.70
N SER A 87 -1.80 -0.12 -18.40
CA SER A 87 -1.08 0.84 -19.23
C SER A 87 -1.09 2.26 -18.66
N THR A 88 -1.73 2.46 -17.51
CA THR A 88 -1.78 3.75 -16.81
C THR A 88 -1.30 3.55 -15.37
N PRO A 89 -0.97 4.64 -14.65
CA PRO A 89 -0.54 4.52 -13.26
C PRO A 89 -1.59 3.80 -12.41
N LEU A 90 -1.13 2.88 -11.56
CA LEU A 90 -1.98 2.22 -10.57
C LEU A 90 -1.94 3.06 -9.31
N LYS A 91 -3.05 3.71 -8.98
CA LYS A 91 -3.13 4.65 -7.86
C LYS A 91 -3.86 4.00 -6.71
N THR A 92 -3.20 3.94 -5.56
CA THR A 92 -3.78 3.29 -4.39
C THR A 92 -3.64 4.18 -3.16
N LEU A 93 -4.64 4.08 -2.28
CA LEU A 93 -4.60 4.69 -0.96
C LEU A 93 -4.43 3.56 0.05
N ASN A 94 -3.50 3.74 0.97
CA ASN A 94 -3.16 2.71 1.94
C ASN A 94 -3.25 3.25 3.36
N ILE A 95 -3.82 2.44 4.26
CA ILE A 95 -3.90 2.77 5.68
C ILE A 95 -3.19 1.64 6.43
N TYR A 96 -2.26 2.00 7.31
CA TYR A 96 -1.52 1.05 8.14
C TYR A 96 -1.97 1.17 9.58
N THR A 97 -2.32 0.03 10.20
CA THR A 97 -2.79 -0.02 11.58
C THR A 97 -2.07 -1.14 12.32
N PRO A 98 -1.22 -0.84 13.32
CA PRO A 98 -0.76 0.50 13.73
C PRO A 98 0.10 1.15 12.63
N PRO A 99 0.60 2.38 12.85
CA PRO A 99 1.41 3.04 11.83
C PRO A 99 2.56 2.15 11.36
N GLY A 100 2.66 1.98 10.03
CA GLY A 100 3.66 1.09 9.45
C GLY A 100 4.94 1.81 9.05
N TYR A 101 4.86 3.12 8.85
CA TYR A 101 5.97 3.90 8.31
C TYR A 101 6.08 5.23 9.01
N SER A 102 7.31 5.77 9.05
CA SER A 102 7.54 7.14 9.50
C SER A 102 7.12 8.10 8.40
N ARG A 103 7.13 9.41 8.72
CA ARG A 103 6.84 10.44 7.73
C ARG A 103 7.77 10.36 6.52
N ASP A 104 9.00 9.89 6.73
CA ASP A 104 9.99 9.77 5.66
C ASP A 104 9.86 8.47 4.86
N GLY A 105 8.86 7.66 5.17
CA GLY A 105 8.62 6.40 4.46
C GLY A 105 9.42 5.22 5.00
N GLU A 106 10.10 5.39 6.14
CA GLU A 106 10.86 4.29 6.75
C GLU A 106 9.96 3.39 7.59
N PRO A 107 10.11 2.06 7.50
CA PRO A 107 9.30 1.16 8.32
C PRO A 107 9.53 1.41 9.80
N LEU A 108 8.44 1.49 10.55
CA LEU A 108 8.54 1.66 12.00
C LEU A 108 8.84 0.31 12.66
N PRO A 109 9.51 0.29 13.83
CA PRO A 109 9.89 -0.96 14.49
C PRO A 109 8.74 -1.92 14.71
N ARG A 110 7.55 -1.42 15.03
CA ARG A 110 6.37 -2.26 15.24
C ARG A 110 5.92 -2.97 13.98
N ALA A 111 6.17 -2.37 12.81
CA ALA A 111 5.80 -2.95 11.53
C ALA A 111 6.84 -3.94 11.02
N ARG A 112 8.05 -3.88 11.55
CA ARG A 112 9.16 -4.72 11.08
C ARG A 112 9.30 -6.07 11.79
N ARG A 113 8.57 -6.29 12.86
CA ARG A 113 8.69 -7.52 13.62
C ARG A 113 8.33 -8.76 12.85
#